data_e8244a0f7203b1838dc79adfb91279be
#
_entry.id   e8244a0f7203b1838dc79adfb91279be
#
_cell.length_a   1.000
_cell.length_b   1.000
_cell.length_c   1.000
_cell.angle_alpha   90.00
_cell.angle_beta   90.00
_cell.angle_gamma   90.00
#
_symmetry.space_group_name_H-M   'P 1'
#
loop_
_entity.id
_entity.type
_entity.pdbx_description
1 polymer ?
#
loop_
_entity_poly.entity_id
_entity_poly.type
_entity_poly.pdbx_seq_one_letter_code
_entity_poly.pdbx_strand_id
1 'polypeptide(L)'
;MGWVITLTIAIFALIFKGLILLVKAVDNLFLQSTANAKQKIKYIPDTASPTPHGVVFGRIGKSYITKPENTDGHVLVCGGVGTGKTSCLAIPTLRVWNNSVFAIDIKGELYEQSKSYRRSAKVFNPLDGLSCGYNPFRVLRKSSNPAQESRAIAQAIIPLPHDTREPFWIESAQNILTACILHFSGQGLSFLDTIRKIQSTPVKSLIDELCENPETIYFVNSFLDMEDKTLSSIMAELSKNIIPFVTDKNLISALSRTKNITPLDLECGDDIFIQIPEHLLRQWRTLLTLIVNQFLTHFEQREETGSQPILFLLDEFPRLGKVNAIIDGLATLRNRKICICLVVQSLAQLDLIYGVHERKVIADTCAYKAILGATDADTQEYFSRLVGTYDKPMTAHGTNTNPYALVSGTSTNTQDVEKRIIKPEDFGRLKDIVLLTPDEFCRVEKWAYYLN
;
A
#
# COMPACT_ATOMS: atom_id res chain seq x y z
N MET A 1 24.57 59.51 -57.74
CA MET A 1 23.84 58.23 -57.71
C MET A 1 24.49 57.16 -56.83
N GLY A 2 25.84 57.00 -56.82
CA GLY A 2 26.54 55.99 -56.01
C GLY A 2 26.33 56.05 -54.50
N TRP A 3 26.28 57.21 -53.92
CA TRP A 3 26.14 57.40 -52.45
C TRP A 3 24.79 56.97 -51.89
N VAL A 4 23.71 57.15 -52.67
CA VAL A 4 22.33 56.75 -52.25
C VAL A 4 22.22 55.21 -52.20
N ILE A 5 22.84 54.51 -53.15
CA ILE A 5 22.78 53.05 -53.22
C ILE A 5 23.60 52.45 -52.08
N THR A 6 24.74 53.03 -51.73
CA THR A 6 25.58 52.51 -50.60
C THR A 6 24.89 52.73 -49.24
N LEU A 7 24.17 53.85 -49.05
CA LEU A 7 23.43 54.15 -47.85
C LEU A 7 22.22 53.19 -47.69
N THR A 8 21.52 52.87 -48.78
CA THR A 8 20.39 51.95 -48.81
C THR A 8 20.84 50.53 -48.44
N ILE A 9 21.97 50.05 -48.99
CA ILE A 9 22.54 48.72 -48.67
C ILE A 9 22.99 48.68 -47.22
N ALA A 10 23.58 49.76 -46.68
CA ALA A 10 23.96 49.82 -45.26
C ALA A 10 22.75 49.75 -44.29
N ILE A 11 21.66 50.45 -44.61
CA ILE A 11 20.42 50.43 -43.84
C ILE A 11 19.77 49.01 -43.89
N PHE A 12 19.75 48.37 -45.08
CA PHE A 12 19.25 47.00 -45.19
C PHE A 12 20.12 46.01 -44.40
N ALA A 13 21.44 46.14 -44.39
CA ALA A 13 22.33 45.30 -43.62
C ALA A 13 22.13 45.49 -42.10
N LEU A 14 21.82 46.71 -41.66
CA LEU A 14 21.55 47.00 -40.24
C LEU A 14 20.21 46.40 -39.80
N ILE A 15 19.16 46.53 -40.61
CA ILE A 15 17.87 45.91 -40.38
C ILE A 15 17.96 44.39 -40.33
N PHE A 16 18.70 43.82 -41.26
CA PHE A 16 18.92 42.35 -41.29
C PHE A 16 19.70 41.84 -40.08
N LYS A 17 20.73 42.56 -39.63
CA LYS A 17 21.43 42.27 -38.35
C LYS A 17 20.52 42.40 -37.15
N GLY A 18 19.67 43.42 -37.11
CA GLY A 18 18.65 43.59 -36.04
C GLY A 18 17.67 42.42 -35.99
N LEU A 19 17.21 41.96 -37.16
CA LEU A 19 16.30 40.82 -37.26
C LEU A 19 16.95 39.50 -36.78
N ILE A 20 18.23 39.27 -37.14
CA ILE A 20 18.99 38.10 -36.67
C ILE A 20 19.20 38.13 -35.15
N LEU A 21 19.45 39.31 -34.57
CA LEU A 21 19.57 39.47 -33.13
C LEU A 21 18.24 39.24 -32.42
N LEU A 22 17.12 39.68 -33.00
CA LEU A 22 15.78 39.44 -32.46
C LEU A 22 15.40 37.95 -32.48
N VAL A 23 15.72 37.26 -33.59
CA VAL A 23 15.52 35.79 -33.70
C VAL A 23 16.33 35.05 -32.65
N LYS A 24 17.64 35.43 -32.48
CA LYS A 24 18.49 34.83 -31.43
C LYS A 24 18.00 35.11 -30.01
N ALA A 25 17.45 36.29 -29.74
CA ALA A 25 16.86 36.63 -28.46
C ALA A 25 15.61 35.84 -28.17
N VAL A 26 14.74 35.62 -29.18
CA VAL A 26 13.57 34.77 -29.10
C VAL A 26 13.96 33.30 -28.89
N ASP A 27 14.95 32.77 -29.63
CA ASP A 27 15.46 31.44 -29.44
C ASP A 27 16.05 31.22 -28.03
N ASN A 28 16.78 32.22 -27.51
CA ASN A 28 17.28 32.16 -26.12
C ASN A 28 16.16 32.19 -25.06
N LEU A 29 15.08 32.95 -25.26
CA LEU A 29 13.91 32.95 -24.42
C LEU A 29 13.18 31.58 -24.47
N PHE A 30 13.10 30.97 -25.66
CA PHE A 30 12.57 29.62 -25.83
C PHE A 30 13.44 28.56 -25.16
N LEU A 31 14.77 28.64 -25.28
CA LEU A 31 15.70 27.76 -24.59
C LEU A 31 15.66 27.92 -23.08
N GLN A 32 15.46 29.14 -22.56
CA GLN A 32 15.24 29.38 -21.12
C GLN A 32 13.90 28.83 -20.65
N SER A 33 12.83 28.96 -21.44
CA SER A 33 11.52 28.38 -21.12
C SER A 33 11.54 26.85 -21.08
N THR A 34 12.25 26.22 -22.03
CA THR A 34 12.45 24.75 -22.03
C THR A 34 13.43 24.29 -20.96
N ALA A 35 14.42 25.12 -20.56
CA ALA A 35 15.30 24.85 -19.43
C ALA A 35 14.52 24.96 -18.10
N ASN A 36 13.61 25.93 -17.97
CA ASN A 36 12.73 26.05 -16.80
C ASN A 36 11.74 24.87 -16.70
N ALA A 37 11.24 24.34 -17.83
CA ALA A 37 10.43 23.13 -17.83
C ALA A 37 11.26 21.88 -17.42
N LYS A 38 12.55 21.81 -17.82
CA LYS A 38 13.49 20.79 -17.32
C LYS A 38 13.94 21.02 -15.88
N GLN A 39 13.92 22.26 -15.39
CA GLN A 39 14.28 22.63 -14.02
C GLN A 39 13.19 22.26 -13.00
N LYS A 40 11.92 22.19 -13.41
CA LYS A 40 10.82 21.62 -12.57
C LYS A 40 11.03 20.14 -12.20
N ILE A 41 11.94 19.43 -12.88
CA ILE A 41 12.29 18.03 -12.59
C ILE A 41 13.27 17.89 -11.40
N LYS A 42 13.77 18.99 -10.85
CA LYS A 42 14.74 19.02 -9.73
C LYS A 42 14.16 19.52 -8.41
N TYR A 43 12.87 19.23 -8.16
CA TYR A 43 12.32 19.49 -6.84
C TYR A 43 13.04 18.58 -5.81
N ILE A 44 13.61 19.20 -4.78
CA ILE A 44 14.18 18.52 -3.62
C ILE A 44 13.17 18.75 -2.50
N PRO A 45 12.52 17.70 -1.99
CA PRO A 45 11.57 17.85 -0.89
C PRO A 45 12.22 18.48 0.34
N ASP A 46 11.46 19.25 1.11
CA ASP A 46 11.91 19.84 2.38
C ASP A 46 12.33 18.77 3.41
N THR A 47 11.90 17.51 3.18
CA THR A 47 12.29 16.32 3.96
C THR A 47 13.67 15.76 3.59
N ALA A 48 14.43 16.43 2.72
CA ALA A 48 15.81 16.03 2.42
C ALA A 48 16.73 16.23 3.63
N SER A 49 17.44 15.18 4.02
CA SER A 49 18.31 15.16 5.21
C SER A 49 19.68 14.56 4.90
N PRO A 50 20.77 15.06 5.52
CA PRO A 50 22.09 14.44 5.41
C PRO A 50 22.17 13.05 6.04
N THR A 51 21.27 12.73 6.99
CA THR A 51 21.17 11.44 7.66
C THR A 51 19.81 10.80 7.40
N PRO A 52 19.75 9.49 7.11
CA PRO A 52 18.49 8.83 6.87
C PRO A 52 17.70 8.66 8.17
N HIS A 53 16.38 8.90 8.13
CA HIS A 53 15.44 8.68 9.24
C HIS A 53 14.03 8.48 8.70
N GLY A 54 13.17 7.80 9.46
CA GLY A 54 11.81 7.51 9.01
C GLY A 54 11.73 6.56 7.83
N VAL A 55 10.77 6.74 6.91
CA VAL A 55 10.68 5.93 5.68
C VAL A 55 11.64 6.48 4.64
N VAL A 56 12.62 5.67 4.23
CA VAL A 56 13.67 6.07 3.28
C VAL A 56 13.25 5.72 1.86
N PHE A 57 13.24 6.73 0.98
CA PHE A 57 12.94 6.53 -0.44
C PHE A 57 14.19 6.43 -1.32
N GLY A 58 15.32 6.99 -0.88
CA GLY A 58 16.58 6.99 -1.61
C GLY A 58 17.37 8.27 -1.43
N ARG A 59 18.13 8.70 -2.45
CA ARG A 59 19.01 9.86 -2.39
C ARG A 59 18.82 10.83 -3.56
N ILE A 60 19.10 12.11 -3.31
CA ILE A 60 19.37 13.11 -4.33
C ILE A 60 20.73 13.73 -3.99
N GLY A 61 21.76 13.36 -4.74
CA GLY A 61 23.14 13.74 -4.42
C GLY A 61 23.59 13.18 -3.06
N LYS A 62 23.90 14.06 -2.11
CA LYS A 62 24.34 13.66 -0.75
C LYS A 62 23.21 13.56 0.26
N SER A 63 22.01 14.00 -0.08
CA SER A 63 20.86 14.04 0.84
C SER A 63 19.97 12.83 0.65
N TYR A 64 19.51 12.24 1.76
CA TYR A 64 18.47 11.22 1.78
C TYR A 64 17.10 11.87 1.65
N ILE A 65 16.24 11.28 0.85
CA ILE A 65 14.85 11.68 0.73
C ILE A 65 14.02 10.72 1.57
N THR A 66 13.34 11.26 2.57
CA THR A 66 12.65 10.45 3.58
C THR A 66 11.26 11.03 3.90
N LYS A 67 10.39 10.19 4.46
CA LYS A 67 9.22 10.64 5.20
C LYS A 67 9.57 10.52 6.69
N PRO A 68 9.70 11.63 7.42
CA PRO A 68 9.98 11.60 8.86
C PRO A 68 8.92 10.82 9.63
N GLU A 69 9.30 10.19 10.74
CA GLU A 69 8.40 9.34 11.55
C GLU A 69 7.18 10.10 12.06
N ASN A 70 7.38 11.36 12.50
CA ASN A 70 6.32 12.21 13.05
C ASN A 70 5.46 12.92 11.99
N THR A 71 5.81 12.80 10.70
CA THR A 71 5.02 13.35 9.61
C THR A 71 3.85 12.44 9.29
N ASP A 72 2.68 13.01 9.16
CA ASP A 72 1.47 12.27 8.82
C ASP A 72 1.48 11.74 7.39
N GLY A 73 0.71 10.70 7.14
CA GLY A 73 0.51 10.09 5.83
C GLY A 73 1.06 8.69 5.71
N HIS A 74 0.38 7.92 4.87
CA HIS A 74 0.72 6.54 4.53
C HIS A 74 1.56 6.49 3.26
N VAL A 75 2.19 5.35 3.00
CA VAL A 75 3.11 5.15 1.88
C VAL A 75 2.63 3.99 1.01
N LEU A 76 2.56 4.21 -0.30
CA LEU A 76 2.36 3.18 -1.30
C LEU A 76 3.66 2.99 -2.09
N VAL A 77 4.19 1.78 -2.09
CA VAL A 77 5.40 1.41 -2.85
C VAL A 77 4.96 0.50 -3.98
N CYS A 78 5.18 0.94 -5.22
CA CYS A 78 4.86 0.15 -6.41
C CYS A 78 6.12 -0.21 -7.20
N GLY A 79 6.30 -1.49 -7.48
CA GLY A 79 7.42 -1.94 -8.31
C GLY A 79 7.39 -3.42 -8.61
N GLY A 80 7.69 -3.78 -9.84
CA GLY A 80 7.77 -5.18 -10.28
C GLY A 80 8.83 -5.99 -9.52
N VAL A 81 8.95 -7.27 -9.86
CA VAL A 81 9.98 -8.16 -9.29
C VAL A 81 11.37 -7.64 -9.64
N GLY A 82 12.30 -7.63 -8.66
CA GLY A 82 13.67 -7.20 -8.88
C GLY A 82 13.91 -5.69 -9.00
N THR A 83 12.88 -4.85 -8.83
CA THR A 83 13.03 -3.38 -8.92
C THR A 83 13.72 -2.75 -7.70
N GLY A 84 13.92 -3.51 -6.61
CA GLY A 84 14.62 -3.04 -5.42
C GLY A 84 13.71 -2.58 -4.27
N LYS A 85 12.41 -2.95 -4.27
CA LYS A 85 11.48 -2.60 -3.18
C LYS A 85 12.03 -2.95 -1.80
N THR A 86 12.47 -4.18 -1.63
CA THR A 86 13.01 -4.67 -0.36
C THR A 86 14.37 -4.05 -0.06
N SER A 87 15.31 -4.11 -1.02
CA SER A 87 16.70 -3.70 -0.81
C SER A 87 16.94 -2.19 -0.76
N CYS A 88 16.13 -1.39 -1.47
CA CYS A 88 16.32 0.05 -1.56
C CYS A 88 15.34 0.87 -0.71
N LEU A 89 14.26 0.25 -0.20
CA LEU A 89 13.27 0.96 0.59
C LEU A 89 12.97 0.26 1.92
N ALA A 90 12.51 -1.00 1.90
CA ALA A 90 12.06 -1.68 3.12
C ALA A 90 13.19 -1.88 4.14
N ILE A 91 14.31 -2.50 3.75
CA ILE A 91 15.43 -2.74 4.66
C ILE A 91 16.10 -1.43 5.11
N PRO A 92 16.42 -0.45 4.23
CA PRO A 92 16.91 0.86 4.68
C PRO A 92 15.99 1.53 5.70
N THR A 93 14.69 1.51 5.47
CA THR A 93 13.68 2.04 6.39
C THR A 93 13.74 1.35 7.76
N LEU A 94 13.74 0.01 7.78
CA LEU A 94 13.80 -0.76 9.03
C LEU A 94 15.09 -0.49 9.83
N ARG A 95 16.22 -0.22 9.17
CA ARG A 95 17.49 0.07 9.85
C ARG A 95 17.53 1.43 10.54
N VAL A 96 16.74 2.39 10.07
CA VAL A 96 16.77 3.79 10.56
C VAL A 96 15.50 4.23 11.28
N TRP A 97 14.42 3.46 11.21
CA TRP A 97 13.20 3.72 11.94
C TRP A 97 13.42 3.48 13.43
N ASN A 98 13.21 4.50 14.27
CA ASN A 98 13.59 4.45 15.69
C ASN A 98 12.53 3.83 16.60
N ASN A 99 11.26 3.88 16.19
CA ASN A 99 10.12 3.40 16.97
C ASN A 99 9.70 1.99 16.57
N SER A 100 8.58 1.51 17.10
CA SER A 100 8.09 0.15 16.86
C SER A 100 7.70 -0.10 15.42
N VAL A 101 7.90 -1.33 14.99
CA VAL A 101 7.58 -1.83 13.65
C VAL A 101 6.72 -3.08 13.74
N PHE A 102 5.65 -3.11 12.94
CA PHE A 102 4.96 -4.33 12.56
C PHE A 102 5.28 -4.64 11.10
N ALA A 103 5.95 -5.73 10.84
CA ALA A 103 6.39 -6.08 9.48
C ALA A 103 5.88 -7.47 9.05
N ILE A 104 5.32 -7.54 7.85
CA ILE A 104 5.08 -8.81 7.16
C ILE A 104 6.36 -9.15 6.38
N ASP A 105 7.00 -10.25 6.74
CA ASP A 105 8.31 -10.69 6.24
C ASP A 105 8.24 -12.10 5.65
N ILE A 106 7.75 -12.20 4.42
CA ILE A 106 7.48 -13.49 3.75
C ILE A 106 8.76 -14.32 3.56
N LYS A 107 9.89 -13.64 3.33
CA LYS A 107 11.17 -14.31 3.05
C LYS A 107 12.08 -14.45 4.27
N GLY A 108 11.73 -13.82 5.39
CA GLY A 108 12.60 -13.69 6.55
C GLY A 108 13.76 -12.70 6.37
N GLU A 109 13.84 -12.07 5.19
CA GLU A 109 14.93 -11.15 4.83
C GLU A 109 14.85 -9.83 5.59
N LEU A 110 13.65 -9.30 5.81
CA LEU A 110 13.45 -8.03 6.52
C LEU A 110 14.01 -8.12 7.93
N TYR A 111 13.66 -9.16 8.69
CA TYR A 111 14.17 -9.38 10.03
C TYR A 111 15.68 -9.62 10.03
N GLU A 112 16.17 -10.55 9.22
CA GLU A 112 17.59 -10.90 9.19
C GLU A 112 18.49 -9.71 8.87
N GLN A 113 18.11 -8.84 7.94
CA GLN A 113 18.90 -7.68 7.53
C GLN A 113 18.73 -6.44 8.42
N SER A 114 17.75 -6.46 9.33
CA SER A 114 17.49 -5.31 10.22
C SER A 114 17.67 -5.61 11.70
N LYS A 115 17.68 -6.87 12.15
CA LYS A 115 17.69 -7.27 13.59
C LYS A 115 18.81 -6.62 14.42
N SER A 116 19.99 -6.40 13.86
CA SER A 116 21.12 -5.76 14.56
C SER A 116 20.92 -4.25 14.78
N TYR A 117 19.97 -3.65 14.10
CA TYR A 117 19.60 -2.23 14.21
C TYR A 117 18.36 -2.01 15.09
N ARG A 118 17.70 -3.10 15.52
CA ARG A 118 16.47 -3.07 16.31
C ARG A 118 16.74 -3.40 17.77
N ARG A 119 16.02 -2.74 18.70
CA ARG A 119 16.26 -2.90 20.14
C ARG A 119 15.66 -4.19 20.68
N SER A 120 14.43 -4.48 20.30
CA SER A 120 13.67 -5.66 20.73
C SER A 120 12.77 -6.09 19.60
N ALA A 121 12.74 -7.38 19.28
CA ALA A 121 11.89 -7.91 18.23
C ALA A 121 11.25 -9.23 18.63
N LYS A 122 9.96 -9.36 18.39
CA LYS A 122 9.16 -10.58 18.52
C LYS A 122 8.89 -11.12 17.13
N VAL A 123 9.28 -12.35 16.88
CA VAL A 123 9.03 -13.02 15.61
C VAL A 123 7.88 -14.00 15.81
N PHE A 124 6.88 -13.93 14.94
CA PHE A 124 5.84 -14.95 14.79
C PHE A 124 6.15 -15.77 13.54
N ASN A 125 6.49 -17.03 13.74
CA ASN A 125 6.73 -17.99 12.66
C ASN A 125 6.15 -19.36 13.08
N PRO A 126 5.06 -19.82 12.43
CA PRO A 126 4.45 -21.09 12.80
C PRO A 126 5.39 -22.30 12.62
N LEU A 127 6.40 -22.23 11.73
CA LEU A 127 7.36 -23.30 11.52
C LEU A 127 8.48 -23.36 12.56
N ASP A 128 8.73 -22.25 13.26
CA ASP A 128 9.77 -22.17 14.29
C ASP A 128 9.15 -22.35 15.68
N GLY A 129 9.37 -23.47 16.31
CA GLY A 129 8.84 -23.81 17.64
C GLY A 129 9.28 -22.87 18.76
N LEU A 130 10.35 -22.09 18.57
CA LEU A 130 10.87 -21.13 19.54
C LEU A 130 10.30 -19.72 19.35
N SER A 131 9.65 -19.46 18.24
CA SER A 131 9.05 -18.14 17.96
C SER A 131 7.83 -17.85 18.83
N CYS A 132 7.37 -16.59 18.85
CA CYS A 132 6.16 -16.22 19.56
C CYS A 132 4.92 -16.89 18.94
N GLY A 133 3.89 -17.09 19.77
CA GLY A 133 2.57 -17.51 19.32
C GLY A 133 1.66 -16.34 19.04
N TYR A 134 0.40 -16.68 18.73
CA TYR A 134 -0.67 -15.71 18.58
C TYR A 134 -1.97 -16.29 19.16
N ASN A 135 -2.71 -15.50 19.90
CA ASN A 135 -4.00 -15.89 20.45
C ASN A 135 -5.05 -14.79 20.20
N PRO A 136 -5.96 -14.97 19.22
CA PRO A 136 -6.98 -13.98 18.87
C PRO A 136 -7.89 -13.61 20.05
N PHE A 137 -8.10 -14.53 21.01
CA PHE A 137 -8.94 -14.26 22.19
C PHE A 137 -8.27 -13.42 23.27
N ARG A 138 -6.97 -13.11 23.13
CA ARG A 138 -6.29 -12.27 24.12
C ARG A 138 -6.77 -10.81 24.09
N VAL A 139 -7.07 -10.30 22.90
CA VAL A 139 -7.67 -8.97 22.71
C VAL A 139 -9.14 -9.02 23.12
N LEU A 140 -9.90 -10.01 22.64
CA LEU A 140 -11.32 -10.23 22.94
C LEU A 140 -11.61 -10.22 24.47
N ARG A 141 -10.81 -10.95 25.26
CA ARG A 141 -11.01 -11.05 26.72
C ARG A 141 -10.77 -9.75 27.49
N LYS A 142 -10.13 -8.76 26.85
CA LYS A 142 -9.87 -7.43 27.44
C LYS A 142 -10.79 -6.35 26.88
N SER A 143 -11.59 -6.68 25.89
CA SER A 143 -12.49 -5.74 25.21
C SER A 143 -13.66 -5.36 26.11
N SER A 144 -14.04 -4.08 26.06
CA SER A 144 -15.28 -3.57 26.65
C SER A 144 -16.53 -3.96 25.85
N ASN A 145 -16.34 -4.43 24.60
CA ASN A 145 -17.41 -4.89 23.72
C ASN A 145 -17.06 -6.24 23.06
N PRO A 146 -17.19 -7.37 23.81
CA PRO A 146 -16.85 -8.70 23.29
C PRO A 146 -17.62 -9.12 22.03
N ALA A 147 -18.87 -8.66 21.89
CA ALA A 147 -19.69 -8.98 20.72
C ALA A 147 -19.13 -8.36 19.44
N GLN A 148 -18.69 -7.11 19.50
CA GLN A 148 -18.06 -6.43 18.36
C GLN A 148 -16.72 -7.08 18.00
N GLU A 149 -15.88 -7.41 18.98
CA GLU A 149 -14.61 -8.11 18.76
C GLU A 149 -14.81 -9.51 18.16
N SER A 150 -15.81 -10.25 18.66
CA SER A 150 -16.17 -11.58 18.11
C SER A 150 -16.58 -11.47 16.64
N ARG A 151 -17.36 -10.44 16.29
CA ARG A 151 -17.75 -10.16 14.90
C ARG A 151 -16.54 -9.79 14.04
N ALA A 152 -15.65 -8.95 14.53
CA ALA A 152 -14.44 -8.58 13.82
C ALA A 152 -13.53 -9.79 13.54
N ILE A 153 -13.38 -10.69 14.52
CA ILE A 153 -12.64 -11.96 14.35
C ILE A 153 -13.34 -12.83 13.29
N ALA A 154 -14.68 -12.99 13.36
CA ALA A 154 -15.42 -13.81 12.41
C ALA A 154 -15.30 -13.26 10.96
N GLN A 155 -15.41 -11.95 10.77
CA GLN A 155 -15.25 -11.28 9.48
C GLN A 155 -13.81 -11.38 8.94
N ALA A 156 -12.81 -11.35 9.80
CA ALA A 156 -11.42 -11.55 9.39
C ALA A 156 -11.14 -13.00 8.95
N ILE A 157 -11.77 -13.99 9.60
CA ILE A 157 -11.66 -15.41 9.26
C ILE A 157 -12.45 -15.74 7.98
N ILE A 158 -13.63 -15.15 7.82
CA ILE A 158 -14.54 -15.37 6.67
C ILE A 158 -14.75 -14.03 5.96
N PRO A 159 -13.79 -13.56 5.14
CA PRO A 159 -13.92 -12.26 4.46
C PRO A 159 -15.01 -12.30 3.38
N LEU A 160 -15.75 -11.20 3.23
CA LEU A 160 -16.70 -10.99 2.14
C LEU A 160 -15.96 -10.42 0.92
N PRO A 161 -15.83 -11.16 -0.21
CA PRO A 161 -15.25 -10.64 -1.44
C PRO A 161 -16.07 -9.48 -2.02
N HIS A 162 -15.41 -8.54 -2.72
CA HIS A 162 -16.05 -7.34 -3.28
C HIS A 162 -17.06 -7.64 -4.40
N ASP A 163 -16.91 -8.78 -5.10
CA ASP A 163 -17.71 -9.22 -6.24
C ASP A 163 -18.73 -10.32 -5.90
N THR A 164 -18.98 -10.54 -4.60
CA THR A 164 -19.89 -11.58 -4.12
C THR A 164 -21.32 -11.28 -4.56
N ARG A 165 -21.91 -12.18 -5.35
CA ARG A 165 -23.31 -12.08 -5.82
C ARG A 165 -24.33 -12.56 -4.79
N GLU A 166 -23.93 -13.50 -3.93
CA GLU A 166 -24.77 -14.14 -2.91
C GLU A 166 -24.09 -14.00 -1.52
N PRO A 167 -24.15 -12.82 -0.90
CA PRO A 167 -23.50 -12.58 0.40
C PRO A 167 -24.12 -13.40 1.54
N PHE A 168 -25.37 -13.84 1.39
CA PHE A 168 -26.14 -14.57 2.39
C PHE A 168 -25.37 -15.73 3.05
N TRP A 169 -24.67 -16.56 2.27
CA TRP A 169 -23.94 -17.72 2.79
C TRP A 169 -22.77 -17.31 3.67
N ILE A 170 -22.05 -16.28 3.25
CA ILE A 170 -20.88 -15.76 3.96
C ILE A 170 -21.31 -15.02 5.23
N GLU A 171 -22.29 -14.13 5.15
CA GLU A 171 -22.82 -13.37 6.29
C GLU A 171 -23.46 -14.30 7.32
N SER A 172 -24.19 -15.34 6.89
CA SER A 172 -24.75 -16.36 7.79
C SER A 172 -23.64 -17.14 8.50
N ALA A 173 -22.60 -17.54 7.79
CA ALA A 173 -21.43 -18.21 8.38
C ALA A 173 -20.69 -17.31 9.38
N GLN A 174 -20.55 -16.01 9.07
CA GLN A 174 -19.98 -15.00 9.98
C GLN A 174 -20.82 -14.85 11.24
N ASN A 175 -22.15 -14.82 11.14
CA ASN A 175 -23.05 -14.71 12.29
C ASN A 175 -22.95 -15.93 13.21
N ILE A 176 -22.97 -17.15 12.67
CA ILE A 176 -22.77 -18.37 13.46
C ILE A 176 -21.40 -18.37 14.14
N LEU A 177 -20.33 -18.02 13.41
CA LEU A 177 -18.98 -17.97 13.97
C LEU A 177 -18.88 -16.89 15.06
N THR A 178 -19.50 -15.73 14.86
CA THR A 178 -19.57 -14.66 15.88
C THR A 178 -20.21 -15.14 17.16
N ALA A 179 -21.37 -15.79 17.06
CA ALA A 179 -22.07 -16.34 18.21
C ALA A 179 -21.23 -17.40 18.94
N CYS A 180 -20.60 -18.31 18.19
CA CYS A 180 -19.71 -19.33 18.77
C CYS A 180 -18.52 -18.72 19.51
N ILE A 181 -17.84 -17.73 18.89
CA ILE A 181 -16.71 -17.05 19.51
C ILE A 181 -17.15 -16.36 20.80
N LEU A 182 -18.24 -15.59 20.75
CA LEU A 182 -18.76 -14.89 21.92
C LEU A 182 -19.14 -15.86 23.05
N HIS A 183 -19.91 -16.89 22.75
CA HIS A 183 -20.39 -17.87 23.70
C HIS A 183 -19.25 -18.66 24.36
N PHE A 184 -18.40 -19.31 23.54
CA PHE A 184 -17.38 -20.22 24.04
C PHE A 184 -16.19 -19.48 24.69
N SER A 185 -15.83 -18.27 24.20
CA SER A 185 -14.83 -17.45 24.88
C SER A 185 -15.32 -16.97 26.25
N GLY A 186 -16.62 -16.67 26.41
CA GLY A 186 -17.27 -16.35 27.68
C GLY A 186 -17.23 -17.52 28.65
N GLN A 187 -17.30 -18.76 28.18
CA GLN A 187 -17.11 -19.98 28.97
C GLN A 187 -15.63 -20.27 29.27
N GLY A 188 -14.69 -19.48 28.80
CA GLY A 188 -13.25 -19.64 29.06
C GLY A 188 -12.53 -20.57 28.07
N LEU A 189 -13.19 -21.09 27.02
CA LEU A 189 -12.53 -21.92 26.01
C LEU A 189 -11.45 -21.13 25.28
N SER A 190 -10.37 -21.83 24.86
CA SER A 190 -9.38 -21.26 23.97
C SER A 190 -9.94 -21.11 22.54
N PHE A 191 -9.28 -20.33 21.70
CA PHE A 191 -9.65 -20.22 20.28
C PHE A 191 -9.68 -21.59 19.61
N LEU A 192 -8.63 -22.40 19.80
CA LEU A 192 -8.57 -23.75 19.22
C LEU A 192 -9.67 -24.66 19.73
N ASP A 193 -10.02 -24.62 21.02
CA ASP A 193 -11.07 -25.46 21.58
C ASP A 193 -12.45 -25.01 21.08
N THR A 194 -12.66 -23.70 20.91
CA THR A 194 -13.84 -23.16 20.23
C THR A 194 -13.99 -23.72 18.82
N ILE A 195 -12.91 -23.66 18.02
CA ILE A 195 -12.95 -24.19 16.64
C ILE A 195 -13.20 -25.72 16.63
N ARG A 196 -12.57 -26.47 17.54
CA ARG A 196 -12.82 -27.93 17.70
C ARG A 196 -14.28 -28.20 18.08
N LYS A 197 -14.83 -27.46 19.02
CA LYS A 197 -16.22 -27.57 19.44
C LYS A 197 -17.18 -27.35 18.27
N ILE A 198 -16.96 -26.28 17.46
CA ILE A 198 -17.75 -26.00 16.26
C ILE A 198 -17.71 -27.18 15.27
N GLN A 199 -16.52 -27.74 15.02
CA GLN A 199 -16.34 -28.83 14.06
C GLN A 199 -16.87 -30.18 14.54
N SER A 200 -16.96 -30.40 15.85
CA SER A 200 -17.39 -31.67 16.42
C SER A 200 -18.88 -31.70 16.83
N THR A 201 -19.56 -30.55 16.84
CA THR A 201 -20.97 -30.45 17.28
C THR A 201 -21.91 -30.44 16.06
N PRO A 202 -22.97 -31.27 16.05
CA PRO A 202 -24.00 -31.18 15.01
C PRO A 202 -24.61 -29.78 14.96
N VAL A 203 -24.89 -29.28 13.75
CA VAL A 203 -25.28 -27.87 13.56
C VAL A 203 -26.52 -27.47 14.34
N LYS A 204 -27.56 -28.33 14.39
CA LYS A 204 -28.78 -28.03 15.16
C LYS A 204 -28.48 -27.91 16.64
N SER A 205 -27.76 -28.86 17.23
CA SER A 205 -27.39 -28.81 18.63
C SER A 205 -26.50 -27.58 18.95
N LEU A 206 -25.67 -27.14 18.00
CA LEU A 206 -24.87 -25.92 18.13
C LEU A 206 -25.77 -24.67 18.15
N ILE A 207 -26.73 -24.58 17.21
CA ILE A 207 -27.71 -23.47 17.17
C ILE A 207 -28.55 -23.43 18.44
N ASP A 208 -29.08 -24.61 18.91
CA ASP A 208 -29.85 -24.69 20.12
C ASP A 208 -29.06 -24.20 21.35
N GLU A 209 -27.80 -24.66 21.51
CA GLU A 209 -26.89 -24.20 22.58
C GLU A 209 -26.66 -22.68 22.54
N LEU A 210 -26.49 -22.10 21.35
CA LEU A 210 -26.30 -20.66 21.17
C LEU A 210 -27.57 -19.84 21.43
N CYS A 211 -28.74 -20.39 21.18
CA CYS A 211 -30.03 -19.74 21.44
C CYS A 211 -30.37 -19.66 22.93
N GLU A 212 -29.80 -20.53 23.76
CA GLU A 212 -29.95 -20.46 25.21
C GLU A 212 -29.24 -19.27 25.85
N ASN A 213 -28.29 -18.70 25.16
CA ASN A 213 -27.53 -17.55 25.66
C ASN A 213 -28.13 -16.22 25.17
N PRO A 214 -28.53 -15.30 26.11
CA PRO A 214 -29.16 -14.02 25.76
C PRO A 214 -28.29 -13.09 24.87
N GLU A 215 -26.98 -13.24 24.91
CA GLU A 215 -26.08 -12.41 24.10
C GLU A 215 -25.91 -12.94 22.67
N THR A 216 -26.03 -14.24 22.46
CA THR A 216 -25.79 -14.89 21.17
C THR A 216 -27.03 -15.18 20.35
N ILE A 217 -28.19 -15.26 20.98
CA ILE A 217 -29.48 -15.52 20.29
C ILE A 217 -29.73 -14.54 19.14
N TYR A 218 -29.38 -13.28 19.28
CA TYR A 218 -29.58 -12.27 18.24
C TYR A 218 -28.82 -12.57 16.93
N PHE A 219 -27.76 -13.37 16.99
CA PHE A 219 -26.97 -13.76 15.80
C PHE A 219 -27.51 -15.01 15.13
N VAL A 220 -28.24 -15.87 15.86
CA VAL A 220 -28.59 -17.24 15.40
C VAL A 220 -30.07 -17.55 15.38
N ASN A 221 -30.94 -16.71 15.94
CA ASN A 221 -32.39 -16.94 16.01
C ASN A 221 -33.04 -17.24 14.63
N SER A 222 -32.55 -16.59 13.56
CA SER A 222 -33.05 -16.81 12.21
C SER A 222 -32.74 -18.19 11.63
N PHE A 223 -31.90 -18.97 12.30
CA PHE A 223 -31.50 -20.31 11.86
C PHE A 223 -32.29 -21.45 12.54
N LEU A 224 -33.08 -21.15 13.57
CA LEU A 224 -33.83 -22.17 14.33
C LEU A 224 -34.79 -23.01 13.45
N ASP A 225 -35.55 -22.33 12.59
CA ASP A 225 -36.53 -22.97 11.72
C ASP A 225 -36.03 -23.20 10.29
N MET A 226 -34.68 -23.08 10.07
CA MET A 226 -34.09 -23.21 8.74
C MET A 226 -33.98 -24.69 8.32
N GLU A 227 -34.22 -24.96 7.03
CA GLU A 227 -34.07 -26.30 6.45
C GLU A 227 -32.63 -26.84 6.62
N ASP A 228 -32.54 -28.14 6.95
CA ASP A 228 -31.26 -28.83 7.17
C ASP A 228 -30.25 -28.68 6.04
N LYS A 229 -30.74 -28.66 4.79
CA LYS A 229 -29.90 -28.49 3.60
C LYS A 229 -29.24 -27.10 3.56
N THR A 230 -30.01 -26.07 3.91
CA THR A 230 -29.54 -24.69 3.96
C THR A 230 -28.50 -24.51 5.09
N LEU A 231 -28.84 -25.01 6.30
CA LEU A 231 -27.88 -24.99 7.43
C LEU A 231 -26.61 -25.75 7.13
N SER A 232 -26.69 -26.90 6.47
CA SER A 232 -25.51 -27.69 6.07
C SER A 232 -24.63 -26.92 5.07
N SER A 233 -25.22 -26.13 4.16
CA SER A 233 -24.50 -25.30 3.21
C SER A 233 -23.78 -24.12 3.90
N ILE A 234 -24.42 -23.46 4.86
CA ILE A 234 -23.82 -22.41 5.69
C ILE A 234 -22.66 -22.98 6.51
N MET A 235 -22.83 -24.15 7.11
CA MET A 235 -21.77 -24.80 7.87
C MET A 235 -20.59 -25.25 7.00
N ALA A 236 -20.85 -25.63 5.75
CA ALA A 236 -19.77 -25.94 4.80
C ALA A 236 -18.96 -24.69 4.47
N GLU A 237 -19.63 -23.53 4.29
CA GLU A 237 -18.94 -22.24 4.10
C GLU A 237 -18.08 -21.85 5.31
N LEU A 238 -18.63 -22.00 6.52
CA LEU A 238 -17.90 -21.77 7.77
C LEU A 238 -16.70 -22.71 7.89
N SER A 239 -16.94 -24.02 7.75
CA SER A 239 -15.95 -25.08 7.97
C SER A 239 -14.73 -24.93 7.07
N LYS A 240 -14.89 -24.58 5.79
CA LYS A 240 -13.77 -24.41 4.87
C LYS A 240 -12.75 -23.35 5.35
N ASN A 241 -13.22 -22.32 6.07
CA ASN A 241 -12.39 -21.24 6.57
C ASN A 241 -11.70 -21.55 7.91
N ILE A 242 -12.32 -22.41 8.75
CA ILE A 242 -11.80 -22.69 10.11
C ILE A 242 -11.04 -24.02 10.22
N ILE A 243 -11.26 -24.96 9.29
CA ILE A 243 -10.63 -26.30 9.32
C ILE A 243 -9.09 -26.25 9.41
N PRO A 244 -8.38 -25.33 8.73
CA PRO A 244 -6.93 -25.26 8.83
C PRO A 244 -6.42 -25.06 10.26
N PHE A 245 -7.16 -24.35 11.11
CA PHE A 245 -6.76 -24.08 12.50
C PHE A 245 -6.71 -25.33 13.38
N VAL A 246 -7.44 -26.39 13.02
CA VAL A 246 -7.52 -27.63 13.81
C VAL A 246 -6.91 -28.84 13.12
N THR A 247 -6.48 -28.72 11.87
CA THR A 247 -5.87 -29.81 11.10
C THR A 247 -4.38 -29.58 10.82
N ASP A 248 -3.95 -28.31 10.72
CA ASP A 248 -2.55 -27.98 10.48
C ASP A 248 -1.77 -27.96 11.80
N LYS A 249 -0.83 -28.88 11.93
CA LYS A 249 -0.01 -29.05 13.16
C LYS A 249 0.82 -27.80 13.50
N ASN A 250 1.28 -27.07 12.50
CA ASN A 250 2.10 -25.87 12.70
C ASN A 250 1.23 -24.72 13.22
N LEU A 251 0.01 -24.56 12.67
CA LEU A 251 -0.96 -23.58 13.16
C LEU A 251 -1.40 -23.89 14.58
N ILE A 252 -1.75 -25.16 14.87
CA ILE A 252 -2.12 -25.60 16.22
C ILE A 252 -0.99 -25.29 17.20
N SER A 253 0.25 -25.61 16.86
CA SER A 253 1.41 -25.30 17.69
C SER A 253 1.54 -23.79 17.93
N ALA A 254 1.50 -22.99 16.88
CA ALA A 254 1.68 -21.54 16.97
C ALA A 254 0.57 -20.86 17.80
N LEU A 255 -0.67 -21.33 17.68
CA LEU A 255 -1.84 -20.79 18.40
C LEU A 255 -1.95 -21.31 19.85
N SER A 256 -1.20 -22.35 20.20
CA SER A 256 -1.16 -22.93 21.57
C SER A 256 -0.06 -22.35 22.43
N ARG A 257 0.86 -21.54 21.89
CA ARG A 257 1.99 -20.98 22.64
C ARG A 257 1.53 -19.98 23.69
N THR A 258 2.25 -19.93 24.79
CA THR A 258 1.95 -19.01 25.91
C THR A 258 2.50 -17.61 25.69
N LYS A 259 3.70 -17.48 25.05
CA LYS A 259 4.30 -16.19 24.71
C LYS A 259 3.74 -15.73 23.36
N ASN A 260 2.78 -14.82 23.40
CA ASN A 260 2.05 -14.35 22.22
C ASN A 260 2.48 -12.94 21.82
N ILE A 261 2.42 -12.66 20.51
CA ILE A 261 2.42 -11.30 19.99
C ILE A 261 1.08 -10.63 20.28
N THR A 262 1.11 -9.33 20.58
CA THR A 262 -0.09 -8.50 20.83
C THR A 262 0.14 -7.07 20.33
N PRO A 263 -0.92 -6.30 20.03
CA PRO A 263 -0.77 -4.88 19.69
C PRO A 263 -0.08 -4.06 20.78
N LEU A 264 -0.26 -4.42 22.07
CA LEU A 264 0.39 -3.76 23.21
C LEU A 264 1.92 -3.86 23.16
N ASP A 265 2.48 -4.88 22.51
CA ASP A 265 3.93 -5.00 22.38
C ASP A 265 4.51 -3.85 21.56
N LEU A 266 3.78 -3.41 20.51
CA LEU A 266 4.16 -2.24 19.71
C LEU A 266 4.06 -0.94 20.52
N GLU A 267 3.08 -0.81 21.41
CA GLU A 267 2.98 0.33 22.33
C GLU A 267 4.12 0.35 23.38
N CYS A 268 4.61 -0.81 23.75
CA CYS A 268 5.74 -0.96 24.69
C CYS A 268 7.11 -0.78 24.02
N GLY A 269 7.19 -0.53 22.72
CA GLY A 269 8.44 -0.31 22.02
C GLY A 269 9.08 -1.56 21.40
N ASP A 270 8.39 -2.71 21.44
CA ASP A 270 8.84 -3.93 20.76
C ASP A 270 8.48 -3.88 19.27
N ASP A 271 9.28 -4.54 18.45
CA ASP A 271 8.96 -4.82 17.05
C ASP A 271 8.26 -6.16 16.90
N ILE A 272 7.45 -6.30 15.86
CA ILE A 272 6.81 -7.58 15.51
C ILE A 272 7.07 -7.89 14.05
N PHE A 273 7.66 -9.07 13.80
CA PHE A 273 7.89 -9.62 12.46
C PHE A 273 7.05 -10.87 12.26
N ILE A 274 6.19 -10.84 11.25
CA ILE A 274 5.34 -11.99 10.87
C ILE A 274 6.02 -12.71 9.71
N GLN A 275 6.55 -13.90 9.97
CA GLN A 275 7.27 -14.71 8.98
C GLN A 275 6.42 -15.91 8.57
N ILE A 276 5.98 -15.90 7.32
CA ILE A 276 5.26 -17.03 6.72
C ILE A 276 5.88 -17.34 5.36
N PRO A 277 6.39 -18.55 5.16
CA PRO A 277 6.99 -18.95 3.88
C PRO A 277 6.03 -18.81 2.71
N GLU A 278 6.56 -18.40 1.56
CA GLU A 278 5.78 -18.08 0.36
C GLU A 278 4.83 -19.22 -0.06
N HIS A 279 5.29 -20.48 0.02
CA HIS A 279 4.50 -21.66 -0.35
C HIS A 279 3.31 -21.94 0.59
N LEU A 280 3.31 -21.40 1.83
CA LEU A 280 2.23 -21.54 2.81
C LEU A 280 1.30 -20.33 2.87
N LEU A 281 1.63 -19.23 2.22
CA LEU A 281 0.83 -17.99 2.26
C LEU A 281 -0.62 -18.21 1.88
N ARG A 282 -0.89 -19.02 0.85
CA ARG A 282 -2.27 -19.31 0.41
C ARG A 282 -3.04 -20.08 1.49
N GLN A 283 -2.39 -21.06 2.12
CA GLN A 283 -3.00 -21.91 3.13
C GLN A 283 -3.24 -21.16 4.44
N TRP A 284 -2.30 -20.29 4.83
CA TRP A 284 -2.35 -19.56 6.10
C TRP A 284 -2.82 -18.11 5.96
N ARG A 285 -3.39 -17.78 4.80
CA ARG A 285 -3.88 -16.42 4.50
C ARG A 285 -4.88 -15.94 5.56
N THR A 286 -5.83 -16.79 5.95
CA THR A 286 -6.85 -16.47 6.96
C THR A 286 -6.22 -16.06 8.30
N LEU A 287 -5.17 -16.75 8.73
CA LEU A 287 -4.44 -16.37 9.94
C LEU A 287 -3.75 -15.01 9.80
N LEU A 288 -3.10 -14.76 8.65
CA LEU A 288 -2.46 -13.47 8.38
C LEU A 288 -3.46 -12.32 8.37
N THR A 289 -4.57 -12.49 7.66
CA THR A 289 -5.65 -11.50 7.60
C THR A 289 -6.20 -11.23 8.99
N LEU A 290 -6.41 -12.26 9.81
CA LEU A 290 -6.87 -12.13 11.19
C LEU A 290 -5.89 -11.32 12.05
N ILE A 291 -4.58 -11.63 11.98
CA ILE A 291 -3.55 -10.89 12.72
C ILE A 291 -3.56 -9.42 12.31
N VAL A 292 -3.46 -9.14 11.01
CA VAL A 292 -3.37 -7.75 10.52
C VAL A 292 -4.63 -6.95 10.85
N ASN A 293 -5.83 -7.52 10.65
CA ASN A 293 -7.08 -6.86 11.02
C ASN A 293 -7.10 -6.52 12.52
N GLN A 294 -6.81 -7.50 13.38
CA GLN A 294 -6.89 -7.30 14.83
C GLN A 294 -5.89 -6.25 15.32
N PHE A 295 -4.68 -6.20 14.72
CA PHE A 295 -3.70 -5.17 15.04
C PHE A 295 -4.15 -3.79 14.57
N LEU A 296 -4.63 -3.64 13.34
CA LEU A 296 -5.08 -2.35 12.82
C LEU A 296 -6.28 -1.81 13.60
N THR A 297 -7.32 -2.65 13.82
CA THR A 297 -8.52 -2.25 14.57
C THR A 297 -8.20 -1.84 16.02
N HIS A 298 -7.21 -2.51 16.66
CA HIS A 298 -6.79 -2.09 18.01
C HIS A 298 -6.31 -0.64 18.02
N PHE A 299 -5.54 -0.21 17.02
CA PHE A 299 -5.01 1.15 16.95
C PHE A 299 -6.02 2.20 16.52
N GLU A 300 -7.20 1.82 16.03
CA GLU A 300 -8.29 2.78 15.77
C GLU A 300 -8.82 3.44 17.06
N GLN A 301 -8.59 2.83 18.22
CA GLN A 301 -8.97 3.37 19.53
C GLN A 301 -7.81 4.13 20.22
N ARG A 302 -6.64 4.21 19.57
CA ARG A 302 -5.45 4.86 20.13
C ARG A 302 -5.63 6.37 20.24
N GLU A 303 -5.11 6.98 21.31
CA GLU A 303 -5.11 8.43 21.46
C GLU A 303 -4.23 9.11 20.40
N GLU A 304 -4.68 10.27 19.90
CA GLU A 304 -3.98 11.01 18.87
C GLU A 304 -2.73 11.72 19.38
N THR A 305 -2.74 12.12 20.67
CA THR A 305 -1.66 12.89 21.30
C THR A 305 -0.83 12.03 22.23
N GLY A 306 0.49 12.29 22.27
CA GLY A 306 1.41 11.62 23.20
C GLY A 306 1.89 10.23 22.75
N SER A 307 1.32 9.68 21.70
CA SER A 307 1.66 8.36 21.18
C SER A 307 2.93 8.37 20.33
N GLN A 308 3.76 7.32 20.46
CA GLN A 308 4.94 7.14 19.61
C GLN A 308 4.57 6.64 18.23
N PRO A 309 5.29 7.04 17.17
CA PRO A 309 5.06 6.53 15.82
C PRO A 309 5.21 5.01 15.74
N ILE A 310 4.33 4.35 14.98
CA ILE A 310 4.45 2.92 14.68
C ILE A 310 4.42 2.74 13.16
N LEU A 311 5.33 1.93 12.62
CA LEU A 311 5.36 1.58 11.21
C LEU A 311 4.71 0.21 10.98
N PHE A 312 3.69 0.17 10.13
CA PHE A 312 3.17 -1.07 9.55
C PHE A 312 3.76 -1.24 8.15
N LEU A 313 4.77 -2.10 8.02
CA LEU A 313 5.40 -2.43 6.75
C LEU A 313 4.80 -3.73 6.21
N LEU A 314 3.88 -3.62 5.26
CA LEU A 314 3.18 -4.76 4.67
C LEU A 314 3.82 -5.11 3.32
N ASP A 315 4.91 -5.91 3.38
CA ASP A 315 5.57 -6.39 2.16
C ASP A 315 4.71 -7.42 1.44
N GLU A 316 4.70 -7.38 0.12
CA GLU A 316 3.83 -8.20 -0.74
C GLU A 316 2.33 -8.11 -0.33
N PHE A 317 1.87 -6.92 0.04
CA PHE A 317 0.54 -6.67 0.62
C PHE A 317 -0.61 -7.41 -0.08
N PRO A 318 -0.71 -7.47 -1.43
CA PRO A 318 -1.79 -8.20 -2.10
C PRO A 318 -1.87 -9.69 -1.76
N ARG A 319 -0.76 -10.30 -1.32
CA ARG A 319 -0.74 -11.73 -0.96
C ARG A 319 -1.47 -12.06 0.35
N LEU A 320 -1.71 -11.04 1.18
CA LEU A 320 -2.48 -11.20 2.41
C LEU A 320 -3.97 -11.50 2.15
N GLY A 321 -4.46 -11.18 0.94
CA GLY A 321 -5.88 -11.22 0.63
C GLY A 321 -6.60 -9.94 1.08
N LYS A 322 -7.93 -9.99 1.18
CA LYS A 322 -8.72 -8.84 1.62
C LYS A 322 -8.57 -8.63 3.13
N VAL A 323 -7.94 -7.52 3.50
CA VAL A 323 -7.79 -7.04 4.89
C VAL A 323 -8.80 -5.91 5.09
N ASN A 324 -9.93 -6.20 5.75
CA ASN A 324 -11.04 -5.23 5.86
C ASN A 324 -10.62 -3.95 6.59
N ALA A 325 -9.85 -4.08 7.68
CA ALA A 325 -9.38 -2.95 8.47
C ALA A 325 -8.37 -2.03 7.73
N ILE A 326 -7.90 -2.38 6.52
CA ILE A 326 -6.90 -1.55 5.84
C ILE A 326 -7.50 -0.26 5.31
N ILE A 327 -8.72 -0.29 4.78
CA ILE A 327 -9.37 0.88 4.19
C ILE A 327 -9.72 1.89 5.28
N ASP A 328 -10.35 1.41 6.36
CA ASP A 328 -10.69 2.23 7.50
C ASP A 328 -9.42 2.73 8.22
N GLY A 329 -8.43 1.85 8.38
CA GLY A 329 -7.14 2.17 8.98
C GLY A 329 -6.35 3.24 8.20
N LEU A 330 -6.35 3.20 6.86
CA LEU A 330 -5.72 4.25 6.05
C LEU A 330 -6.39 5.62 6.27
N ALA A 331 -7.69 5.65 6.52
CA ALA A 331 -8.40 6.89 6.79
C ALA A 331 -8.20 7.41 8.23
N THR A 332 -8.19 6.51 9.21
CA THR A 332 -8.28 6.86 10.64
C THR A 332 -6.93 6.87 11.37
N LEU A 333 -6.00 5.97 10.99
CA LEU A 333 -4.76 5.76 11.73
C LEU A 333 -3.68 6.83 11.47
N ARG A 334 -3.83 7.62 10.43
CA ARG A 334 -2.91 8.71 10.10
C ARG A 334 -2.70 9.66 11.30
N ASN A 335 -3.79 10.14 11.89
CA ASN A 335 -3.74 11.07 13.02
C ASN A 335 -3.28 10.41 14.33
N ARG A 336 -3.24 9.07 14.38
CA ARG A 336 -2.84 8.26 15.55
C ARG A 336 -1.37 7.84 15.52
N LYS A 337 -0.56 8.54 14.72
CA LYS A 337 0.88 8.26 14.55
C LYS A 337 1.19 6.85 14.03
N ILE A 338 0.28 6.27 13.24
CA ILE A 338 0.51 5.01 12.55
C ILE A 338 0.84 5.29 11.09
N CYS A 339 2.01 4.86 10.65
CA CYS A 339 2.41 4.89 9.24
C CYS A 339 2.20 3.52 8.61
N ILE A 340 1.26 3.39 7.69
CA ILE A 340 1.08 2.16 6.91
C ILE A 340 1.87 2.31 5.62
N CYS A 341 2.80 1.38 5.38
CA CYS A 341 3.59 1.26 4.17
C CYS A 341 3.17 0.00 3.41
N LEU A 342 2.42 0.19 2.33
CA LEU A 342 1.91 -0.88 1.48
C LEU A 342 2.88 -1.12 0.32
N VAL A 343 3.42 -2.34 0.21
CA VAL A 343 4.32 -2.71 -0.88
C VAL A 343 3.58 -3.63 -1.86
N VAL A 344 3.47 -3.18 -3.12
CA VAL A 344 2.77 -3.89 -4.19
C VAL A 344 3.64 -4.05 -5.43
N GLN A 345 3.34 -5.01 -6.28
CA GLN A 345 4.03 -5.17 -7.56
C GLN A 345 3.35 -4.37 -8.67
N SER A 346 2.02 -4.27 -8.64
CA SER A 346 1.21 -3.48 -9.56
C SER A 346 -0.14 -3.12 -8.92
N LEU A 347 -0.83 -2.12 -9.46
CA LEU A 347 -2.18 -1.77 -9.02
C LEU A 347 -3.21 -2.84 -9.43
N ALA A 348 -2.98 -3.54 -10.53
CA ALA A 348 -3.84 -4.64 -10.98
C ALA A 348 -3.96 -5.77 -9.94
N GLN A 349 -2.91 -6.01 -9.13
CA GLN A 349 -3.00 -6.97 -8.02
C GLN A 349 -3.97 -6.52 -6.93
N LEU A 350 -4.08 -5.22 -6.68
CA LEU A 350 -5.07 -4.68 -5.75
C LEU A 350 -6.48 -4.76 -6.33
N ASP A 351 -6.63 -4.52 -7.64
CA ASP A 351 -7.93 -4.63 -8.32
C ASP A 351 -8.54 -6.03 -8.19
N LEU A 352 -7.71 -7.08 -8.24
CA LEU A 352 -8.16 -8.47 -8.06
C LEU A 352 -8.72 -8.76 -6.66
N ILE A 353 -8.28 -8.03 -5.64
CA ILE A 353 -8.61 -8.31 -4.23
C ILE A 353 -9.66 -7.34 -3.71
N TYR A 354 -9.49 -6.06 -4.02
CA TYR A 354 -10.30 -4.97 -3.49
C TYR A 354 -11.30 -4.40 -4.51
N GLY A 355 -11.12 -4.71 -5.81
CA GLY A 355 -11.83 -4.05 -6.89
C GLY A 355 -11.28 -2.65 -7.17
N VAL A 356 -11.63 -2.10 -8.33
CA VAL A 356 -11.10 -0.82 -8.84
C VAL A 356 -11.43 0.36 -7.91
N HIS A 357 -12.62 0.36 -7.27
CA HIS A 357 -13.05 1.46 -6.42
C HIS A 357 -12.25 1.53 -5.11
N GLU A 358 -12.18 0.43 -4.36
CA GLU A 358 -11.41 0.37 -3.11
C GLU A 358 -9.91 0.56 -3.37
N ARG A 359 -9.36 0.01 -4.48
CA ARG A 359 -7.97 0.25 -4.87
C ARG A 359 -7.67 1.75 -5.09
N LYS A 360 -8.62 2.51 -5.69
CA LYS A 360 -8.46 3.97 -5.83
C LYS A 360 -8.39 4.62 -4.45
N VAL A 361 -9.30 4.27 -3.53
CA VAL A 361 -9.28 4.78 -2.17
C VAL A 361 -7.94 4.48 -1.48
N ILE A 362 -7.45 3.24 -1.57
CA ILE A 362 -6.14 2.84 -1.02
C ILE A 362 -5.01 3.71 -1.60
N ALA A 363 -4.98 3.85 -2.93
CA ALA A 363 -3.92 4.61 -3.59
C ALA A 363 -4.00 6.11 -3.28
N ASP A 364 -5.20 6.69 -3.23
CA ASP A 364 -5.39 8.13 -3.02
C ASP A 364 -5.10 8.53 -1.58
N THR A 365 -5.43 7.68 -0.61
CA THR A 365 -5.17 7.93 0.82
C THR A 365 -3.67 7.84 1.17
N CYS A 366 -2.86 7.11 0.38
CA CYS A 366 -1.42 7.11 0.55
C CYS A 366 -0.82 8.42 0.05
N ALA A 367 -0.42 9.30 1.00
CA ALA A 367 0.14 10.63 0.70
C ALA A 367 1.48 10.54 -0.08
N TYR A 368 2.27 9.50 0.19
CA TYR A 368 3.53 9.24 -0.48
C TYR A 368 3.41 8.02 -1.39
N LYS A 369 3.83 8.17 -2.66
CA LYS A 369 3.83 7.05 -3.62
C LYS A 369 5.23 6.91 -4.23
N ALA A 370 5.91 5.81 -3.90
CA ALA A 370 7.24 5.50 -4.42
C ALA A 370 7.10 4.47 -5.55
N ILE A 371 7.41 4.88 -6.78
CA ILE A 371 7.31 4.07 -7.99
C ILE A 371 8.71 3.65 -8.42
N LEU A 372 9.04 2.37 -8.25
CA LEU A 372 10.32 1.77 -8.61
C LEU A 372 10.29 1.15 -10.02
N GLY A 373 9.11 1.00 -10.58
CA GLY A 373 8.83 0.47 -11.90
C GLY A 373 7.42 -0.08 -12.00
N ALA A 374 6.82 -0.04 -13.18
CA ALA A 374 5.52 -0.62 -13.48
C ALA A 374 5.57 -1.33 -14.84
N THR A 375 5.12 -2.56 -14.91
CA THR A 375 5.16 -3.38 -16.13
C THR A 375 3.82 -3.48 -16.84
N ASP A 376 2.71 -3.29 -16.12
CA ASP A 376 1.37 -3.29 -16.71
C ASP A 376 0.95 -1.88 -17.13
N ALA A 377 0.19 -1.82 -18.25
CA ALA A 377 -0.17 -0.56 -18.90
C ALA A 377 -1.09 0.33 -18.04
N ASP A 378 -1.99 -0.27 -17.26
CA ASP A 378 -2.94 0.49 -16.45
C ASP A 378 -2.21 1.19 -15.28
N THR A 379 -1.28 0.50 -14.61
CA THR A 379 -0.43 1.08 -13.59
C THR A 379 0.48 2.17 -14.16
N GLN A 380 1.06 1.97 -15.35
CA GLN A 380 1.88 2.96 -16.04
C GLN A 380 1.07 4.22 -16.36
N GLU A 381 -0.10 4.06 -16.94
CA GLU A 381 -0.97 5.19 -17.29
C GLU A 381 -1.45 5.95 -16.04
N TYR A 382 -1.82 5.22 -14.97
CA TYR A 382 -2.22 5.82 -13.70
C TYR A 382 -1.13 6.74 -13.14
N PHE A 383 0.11 6.27 -13.02
CA PHE A 383 1.20 7.08 -12.49
C PHE A 383 1.64 8.19 -13.44
N SER A 384 1.60 7.98 -14.75
CA SER A 384 1.86 9.02 -15.74
C SER A 384 0.89 10.19 -15.62
N ARG A 385 -0.40 9.91 -15.37
CA ARG A 385 -1.41 10.95 -15.11
C ARG A 385 -1.15 11.70 -13.80
N LEU A 386 -0.79 11.00 -12.74
CA LEU A 386 -0.50 11.64 -11.44
C LEU A 386 0.71 12.57 -11.48
N VAL A 387 1.74 12.23 -12.24
CA VAL A 387 2.91 13.10 -12.45
C VAL A 387 2.54 14.34 -13.25
N GLY A 388 1.54 14.25 -14.15
CA GLY A 388 0.99 15.39 -14.88
C GLY A 388 1.58 15.59 -16.26
N THR A 389 1.27 16.75 -16.82
CA THR A 389 1.57 17.15 -18.19
C THR A 389 2.22 18.53 -18.21
N TYR A 390 2.83 18.90 -19.35
CA TYR A 390 3.32 20.23 -19.62
C TYR A 390 3.02 20.61 -21.08
N ASP A 391 2.83 21.89 -21.33
CA ASP A 391 2.62 22.40 -22.68
C ASP A 391 3.94 22.58 -23.41
N LYS A 392 4.06 22.03 -24.60
CA LYS A 392 5.22 22.21 -25.47
C LYS A 392 4.78 22.86 -26.77
N PRO A 393 5.31 24.06 -27.11
CA PRO A 393 5.07 24.66 -28.40
C PRO A 393 5.64 23.79 -29.52
N MET A 394 4.78 23.38 -30.44
CA MET A 394 5.18 22.70 -31.67
C MET A 394 4.95 23.61 -32.86
N THR A 395 6.02 23.89 -33.59
CA THR A 395 5.97 24.70 -34.80
C THR A 395 5.88 23.78 -36.01
N ALA A 396 4.78 23.84 -36.72
CA ALA A 396 4.63 23.17 -37.99
C ALA A 396 5.00 24.14 -39.13
N HIS A 397 5.95 23.75 -39.94
CA HIS A 397 6.33 24.49 -41.15
C HIS A 397 5.60 23.89 -42.37
N GLY A 398 4.64 24.65 -42.92
CA GLY A 398 4.01 24.32 -44.18
C GLY A 398 4.71 25.04 -45.34
N THR A 399 5.29 24.32 -46.28
CA THR A 399 5.76 24.87 -47.56
C THR A 399 4.64 24.67 -48.60
N ASN A 400 4.05 25.77 -49.05
CA ASN A 400 3.08 25.73 -50.16
C ASN A 400 3.84 25.96 -51.45
N THR A 401 4.19 24.88 -52.14
CA THR A 401 4.80 24.94 -53.48
C THR A 401 3.68 25.00 -54.52
N ASN A 402 3.30 26.21 -54.87
CA ASN A 402 2.43 26.39 -56.06
C ASN A 402 3.38 26.52 -57.28
N PRO A 403 3.34 25.62 -58.27
CA PRO A 403 4.27 25.64 -59.41
C PRO A 403 4.14 26.90 -60.28
N TYR A 404 3.13 27.71 -60.09
CA TYR A 404 2.85 28.93 -60.85
C TYR A 404 3.05 30.24 -60.03
N ALA A 405 3.50 30.15 -58.79
CA ALA A 405 3.71 31.34 -57.94
C ALA A 405 5.22 31.73 -57.92
N LEU A 406 5.50 32.96 -58.20
CA LEU A 406 6.85 33.57 -58.20
C LEU A 406 7.44 33.71 -56.77
N VAL A 407 6.70 33.36 -55.71
CA VAL A 407 7.16 33.39 -54.30
C VAL A 407 6.58 32.16 -53.58
N SER A 408 7.47 31.32 -53.06
CA SER A 408 7.05 30.24 -52.16
C SER A 408 6.73 30.83 -50.76
N GLY A 409 5.48 30.74 -50.38
CA GLY A 409 5.05 31.17 -49.01
C GLY A 409 5.32 30.07 -47.99
N THR A 410 6.14 30.35 -46.99
CA THR A 410 6.26 29.53 -45.79
C THR A 410 5.25 30.01 -44.75
N SER A 411 4.30 29.17 -44.39
CA SER A 411 3.45 29.43 -43.23
C SER A 411 4.01 28.69 -42.01
N THR A 412 4.18 29.41 -40.94
CA THR A 412 4.61 28.87 -39.65
C THR A 412 3.41 28.92 -38.70
N ASN A 413 2.92 27.75 -38.29
CA ASN A 413 1.86 27.64 -37.31
C ASN A 413 2.45 27.06 -36.01
N THR A 414 2.34 27.81 -34.91
CA THR A 414 2.81 27.35 -33.58
C THR A 414 1.58 27.01 -32.77
N GLN A 415 1.48 25.76 -32.31
CA GLN A 415 0.39 25.28 -31.48
C GLN A 415 1.03 24.62 -30.23
N ASP A 416 0.50 24.96 -29.06
CA ASP A 416 0.88 24.28 -27.83
C ASP A 416 0.27 22.88 -27.80
N VAL A 417 1.12 21.88 -27.61
CA VAL A 417 0.73 20.47 -27.50
C VAL A 417 1.04 19.99 -26.11
N GLU A 418 0.01 19.54 -25.41
CA GLU A 418 0.14 18.95 -24.09
C GLU A 418 0.94 17.63 -24.16
N LYS A 419 1.99 17.52 -23.35
CA LYS A 419 2.82 16.31 -23.27
C LYS A 419 2.95 15.81 -21.84
N ARG A 420 2.96 14.50 -21.66
CA ARG A 420 3.25 13.86 -20.37
C ARG A 420 4.67 14.22 -19.91
N ILE A 421 4.83 14.54 -18.62
CA ILE A 421 6.15 14.78 -18.00
C ILE A 421 6.96 13.48 -17.99
N ILE A 422 6.32 12.37 -17.61
CA ILE A 422 6.87 11.01 -17.72
C ILE A 422 5.85 10.21 -18.53
N LYS A 423 6.27 9.63 -19.64
CA LYS A 423 5.38 8.82 -20.46
C LYS A 423 5.06 7.49 -19.76
N PRO A 424 3.87 6.89 -20.02
CA PRO A 424 3.49 5.62 -19.40
C PRO A 424 4.56 4.53 -19.58
N GLU A 425 5.10 4.36 -20.79
CA GLU A 425 6.09 3.35 -21.12
C GLU A 425 7.43 3.53 -20.38
N ASP A 426 7.77 4.74 -19.96
CA ASP A 426 9.02 5.04 -19.25
C ASP A 426 9.00 4.47 -17.82
N PHE A 427 7.80 4.27 -17.21
CA PHE A 427 7.68 3.61 -15.92
C PHE A 427 8.11 2.15 -15.93
N GLY A 428 8.10 1.48 -17.09
CA GLY A 428 8.62 0.13 -17.24
C GLY A 428 10.15 0.03 -17.21
N ARG A 429 10.86 1.14 -17.32
CA ARG A 429 12.33 1.20 -17.50
C ARG A 429 13.01 2.11 -16.48
N LEU A 430 12.38 2.41 -15.34
CA LEU A 430 12.94 3.29 -14.33
C LEU A 430 14.24 2.71 -13.75
N LYS A 431 15.31 3.52 -13.79
CA LYS A 431 16.58 3.25 -13.09
C LYS A 431 16.60 3.84 -11.68
N ASP A 432 15.81 4.86 -11.46
CA ASP A 432 15.57 5.59 -10.22
C ASP A 432 14.16 5.33 -9.67
N ILE A 433 13.76 6.06 -8.67
CA ILE A 433 12.43 6.04 -8.06
C ILE A 433 11.73 7.34 -8.41
N VAL A 434 10.53 7.27 -8.95
CA VAL A 434 9.62 8.41 -9.04
C VAL A 434 8.84 8.47 -7.73
N LEU A 435 9.09 9.50 -6.94
CA LEU A 435 8.42 9.74 -5.67
C LEU A 435 7.40 10.86 -5.81
N LEU A 436 6.14 10.55 -5.57
CA LEU A 436 5.07 11.52 -5.39
C LEU A 436 4.95 11.83 -3.90
N THR A 437 4.99 13.09 -3.54
CA THR A 437 4.78 13.62 -2.20
C THR A 437 3.47 14.42 -2.17
N PRO A 438 2.97 14.87 -1.00
CA PRO A 438 1.80 15.73 -0.95
C PRO A 438 1.95 17.03 -1.76
N ASP A 439 3.16 17.55 -1.92
CA ASP A 439 3.41 18.84 -2.54
C ASP A 439 3.68 18.71 -4.05
N GLU A 440 4.67 17.87 -4.40
CA GLU A 440 5.10 17.68 -5.79
C GLU A 440 5.66 16.26 -6.00
N PHE A 441 6.27 16.01 -7.17
CA PHE A 441 7.02 14.77 -7.41
C PHE A 441 8.51 15.05 -7.59
N CYS A 442 9.35 14.06 -7.28
CA CYS A 442 10.77 14.11 -7.54
C CYS A 442 11.28 12.74 -8.05
N ARG A 443 12.49 12.77 -8.65
CA ARG A 443 13.20 11.54 -9.01
C ARG A 443 14.34 11.33 -8.01
N VAL A 444 14.39 10.12 -7.45
CA VAL A 444 15.27 9.76 -6.34
C VAL A 444 16.13 8.58 -6.76
N GLU A 445 17.44 8.67 -6.54
CA GLU A 445 18.38 7.58 -6.80
C GLU A 445 18.15 6.42 -5.83
N LYS A 446 18.14 5.19 -6.34
CA LYS A 446 18.02 3.98 -5.53
C LYS A 446 19.22 3.84 -4.61
N TRP A 447 18.97 3.73 -3.32
CA TRP A 447 19.99 3.48 -2.31
C TRP A 447 19.78 2.11 -1.66
N ALA A 448 20.54 1.12 -2.12
CA ALA A 448 20.43 -0.22 -1.56
C ALA A 448 21.23 -0.35 -0.25
N TYR A 449 20.69 -1.07 0.72
CA TYR A 449 21.25 -1.24 2.07
C TYR A 449 22.68 -1.83 2.11
N TYR A 450 23.12 -2.44 1.02
CA TYR A 450 24.45 -3.06 0.86
C TYR A 450 25.45 -2.19 0.09
N LEU A 451 25.04 -0.97 -0.33
CA LEU A 451 25.90 -0.01 -1.06
C LEU A 451 26.40 1.10 -0.12
N ASN A 452 26.97 0.76 1.01
CA ASN A 452 27.60 1.74 1.90
C ASN A 452 29.02 2.06 1.49
#